data_2c07ca78095777c56110f27bc6eb5b20
#
_entry.id   2c07ca78095777c56110f27bc6eb5b20
#
_cell.length_a   1.000
_cell.length_b   1.000
_cell.length_c   1.000
_cell.angle_alpha   90.00
_cell.angle_beta   90.00
_cell.angle_gamma   90.00
#
_symmetry.space_group_name_H-M   'P 1'
#
loop_
_entity.id
_entity.type
_entity.pdbx_description
1 polymer ?
#
loop_
_entity_poly.entity_id
_entity_poly.type
_entity_poly.pdbx_seq_one_letter_code
_entity_poly.pdbx_strand_id
1 'polypeptide(L)'
;MTITETRTPWIANLGDVPATLDYFQGSMYEAVEKIAEKYPDYIAYDFMGRSTTYKKFVEQINLCARALKAIGIREGDKITICMPNCPQTVIMFYAVNLVGGIANMVHPLSSEKEIEFYLKESGSICALTLDQFYHKFEAIRQNVESLNNVIIASIKDELSKPIKVGYMPVSYTHLTLPTNSL
;
A
#
# COMPACT_ATOMS: atom_id res chain seq x y z
N MET A 1 -14.70 3.05 -41.13
CA MET A 1 -13.33 2.97 -40.59
C MET A 1 -13.10 1.52 -40.21
N THR A 2 -12.34 0.79 -41.02
CA THR A 2 -12.08 -0.64 -40.81
C THR A 2 -11.09 -0.76 -39.67
N ILE A 3 -11.50 -1.40 -38.55
CA ILE A 3 -10.62 -1.72 -37.45
C ILE A 3 -9.62 -2.74 -37.99
N THR A 4 -8.35 -2.35 -38.09
CA THR A 4 -7.27 -3.22 -38.48
C THR A 4 -7.15 -4.27 -37.37
N GLU A 5 -7.46 -5.54 -37.67
CA GLU A 5 -7.23 -6.66 -36.76
C GLU A 5 -5.78 -6.62 -36.31
N THR A 6 -5.57 -6.34 -35.04
CA THR A 6 -4.25 -6.40 -34.41
C THR A 6 -3.84 -7.87 -34.45
N ARG A 7 -2.90 -8.23 -35.33
CA ARG A 7 -2.34 -9.58 -35.39
C ARG A 7 -1.72 -9.90 -34.05
N THR A 8 -2.24 -10.90 -33.35
CA THR A 8 -1.76 -11.44 -32.11
C THR A 8 -0.99 -12.77 -32.35
N PRO A 9 0.24 -12.71 -32.88
CA PRO A 9 0.96 -13.90 -33.34
C PRO A 9 1.26 -14.90 -32.21
N TRP A 10 1.24 -14.43 -30.94
CA TRP A 10 1.45 -15.29 -29.77
C TRP A 10 0.28 -16.26 -29.51
N ILE A 11 -0.93 -15.97 -29.95
CA ILE A 11 -2.11 -16.85 -29.75
C ILE A 11 -1.87 -18.23 -30.35
N ALA A 12 -1.21 -18.30 -31.52
CA ALA A 12 -0.92 -19.55 -32.19
C ALA A 12 0.03 -20.47 -31.37
N ASN A 13 0.76 -19.91 -30.40
CA ASN A 13 1.70 -20.63 -29.55
C ASN A 13 1.14 -20.98 -28.17
N LEU A 14 -0.12 -20.65 -27.88
CA LEU A 14 -0.72 -20.92 -26.57
C LEU A 14 -1.05 -22.41 -26.36
N GLY A 15 -1.12 -23.23 -27.43
CA GLY A 15 -1.52 -24.64 -27.32
C GLY A 15 -2.94 -24.76 -26.74
N ASP A 16 -3.05 -25.50 -25.63
CA ASP A 16 -4.33 -25.70 -24.91
C ASP A 16 -4.69 -24.60 -23.93
N VAL A 17 -3.86 -23.56 -23.84
CA VAL A 17 -4.15 -22.40 -22.96
C VAL A 17 -5.19 -21.51 -23.64
N PRO A 18 -6.30 -21.15 -22.96
CA PRO A 18 -7.32 -20.29 -23.54
C PRO A 18 -6.73 -18.90 -23.89
N ALA A 19 -7.09 -18.39 -25.06
CA ALA A 19 -6.66 -17.07 -25.52
C ALA A 19 -7.21 -15.91 -24.67
N THR A 20 -8.33 -16.15 -24.00
CA THR A 20 -8.99 -15.20 -23.08
C THR A 20 -9.40 -15.94 -21.81
N LEU A 21 -9.37 -15.23 -20.69
CA LEU A 21 -9.83 -15.74 -19.40
C LEU A 21 -11.10 -14.99 -18.99
N ASP A 22 -11.99 -15.70 -18.28
CA ASP A 22 -13.12 -15.05 -17.60
C ASP A 22 -12.61 -14.37 -16.34
N TYR A 23 -12.46 -13.06 -16.43
CA TYR A 23 -12.02 -12.27 -15.27
C TYR A 23 -13.20 -11.95 -14.37
N PHE A 24 -12.93 -11.93 -13.07
CA PHE A 24 -13.86 -11.44 -12.08
C PHE A 24 -14.25 -9.99 -12.41
N GLN A 25 -15.57 -9.75 -12.49
CA GLN A 25 -16.12 -8.41 -12.71
C GLN A 25 -16.38 -7.74 -11.37
N GLY A 26 -15.53 -6.78 -11.00
CA GLY A 26 -15.58 -6.07 -9.72
C GLY A 26 -14.25 -5.44 -9.36
N SER A 27 -14.21 -4.79 -8.22
CA SER A 27 -12.99 -4.20 -7.68
C SER A 27 -12.05 -5.26 -7.10
N MET A 28 -10.79 -4.91 -6.93
CA MET A 28 -9.81 -5.80 -6.27
C MET A 28 -10.21 -6.11 -4.81
N TYR A 29 -10.83 -5.15 -4.12
CA TYR A 29 -11.37 -5.37 -2.78
C TYR A 29 -12.49 -6.41 -2.78
N GLU A 30 -13.48 -6.29 -3.68
CA GLU A 30 -14.58 -7.25 -3.79
C GLU A 30 -14.09 -8.68 -4.09
N ALA A 31 -13.02 -8.83 -4.85
CA ALA A 31 -12.40 -10.13 -5.08
C ALA A 31 -11.87 -10.75 -3.77
N VAL A 32 -11.19 -9.94 -2.93
CA VAL A 32 -10.69 -10.40 -1.62
C VAL A 32 -11.83 -10.66 -0.65
N GLU A 33 -12.87 -9.82 -0.64
CA GLU A 33 -14.06 -9.98 0.21
C GLU A 33 -14.76 -11.32 -0.09
N LYS A 34 -14.99 -11.65 -1.36
CA LYS A 34 -15.57 -12.94 -1.75
C LYS A 34 -14.74 -14.15 -1.32
N ILE A 35 -13.42 -14.03 -1.36
CA ILE A 35 -12.53 -15.09 -0.86
C ILE A 35 -12.64 -15.19 0.66
N ALA A 36 -12.72 -14.07 1.37
CA ALA A 36 -12.89 -14.05 2.82
C ALA A 36 -14.23 -14.64 3.27
N GLU A 37 -15.31 -14.41 2.51
CA GLU A 37 -16.60 -15.04 2.76
C GLU A 37 -16.56 -16.57 2.60
N LYS A 38 -15.86 -17.04 1.57
CA LYS A 38 -15.74 -18.47 1.26
C LYS A 38 -14.76 -19.21 2.16
N TYR A 39 -13.65 -18.56 2.51
CA TYR A 39 -12.52 -19.15 3.25
C TYR A 39 -12.04 -18.24 4.39
N PRO A 40 -12.91 -17.87 5.37
CA PRO A 40 -12.59 -16.85 6.37
C PRO A 40 -11.38 -17.18 7.23
N ASP A 41 -11.16 -18.46 7.54
CA ASP A 41 -10.11 -18.93 8.44
C ASP A 41 -8.80 -19.31 7.72
N TYR A 42 -8.76 -19.25 6.38
CA TYR A 42 -7.53 -19.46 5.62
C TYR A 42 -6.58 -18.28 5.83
N ILE A 43 -5.27 -18.59 5.82
CA ILE A 43 -4.23 -17.58 5.94
C ILE A 43 -4.20 -16.71 4.68
N ALA A 44 -4.42 -15.42 4.84
CA ALA A 44 -4.30 -14.43 3.77
C ALA A 44 -2.83 -14.04 3.54
N TYR A 45 -2.09 -13.86 4.62
CA TYR A 45 -0.65 -13.60 4.57
C TYR A 45 0.04 -14.00 5.89
N ASP A 46 1.35 -14.20 5.80
CA ASP A 46 2.25 -14.31 6.96
C ASP A 46 3.29 -13.18 6.90
N PHE A 47 3.52 -12.55 8.03
CA PHE A 47 4.54 -11.51 8.15
C PHE A 47 5.37 -11.75 9.40
N MET A 48 6.64 -12.09 9.22
CA MET A 48 7.60 -12.33 10.30
C MET A 48 7.07 -13.33 11.37
N GLY A 49 6.44 -14.41 10.90
CA GLY A 49 5.89 -15.47 11.74
C GLY A 49 4.55 -15.12 12.41
N ARG A 50 3.90 -14.05 11.99
CA ARG A 50 2.54 -13.70 12.39
C ARG A 50 1.59 -13.88 11.21
N SER A 51 0.80 -14.94 11.26
CA SER A 51 -0.21 -15.24 10.25
C SER A 51 -1.48 -14.42 10.48
N THR A 52 -2.11 -13.98 9.40
CA THR A 52 -3.39 -13.26 9.42
C THR A 52 -4.37 -13.98 8.49
N THR A 53 -5.58 -14.27 8.99
CA THR A 53 -6.63 -14.91 8.21
C THR A 53 -7.32 -13.92 7.28
N TYR A 54 -8.01 -14.42 6.23
CA TYR A 54 -8.80 -13.57 5.32
C TYR A 54 -9.86 -12.76 6.05
N LYS A 55 -10.56 -13.36 7.01
CA LYS A 55 -11.52 -12.64 7.87
C LYS A 55 -10.88 -11.43 8.55
N LYS A 56 -9.74 -11.66 9.22
CA LYS A 56 -9.03 -10.60 9.93
C LYS A 56 -8.48 -9.53 8.98
N PHE A 57 -8.00 -9.94 7.82
CA PHE A 57 -7.49 -9.04 6.80
C PHE A 57 -8.60 -8.09 6.30
N VAL A 58 -9.78 -8.61 5.95
CA VAL A 58 -10.94 -7.79 5.52
C VAL A 58 -11.40 -6.85 6.64
N GLU A 59 -11.42 -7.30 7.90
CA GLU A 59 -11.71 -6.42 9.04
C GLU A 59 -10.74 -5.23 9.12
N GLN A 60 -9.44 -5.48 8.93
CA GLN A 60 -8.41 -4.44 8.94
C GLN A 60 -8.56 -3.47 7.75
N ILE A 61 -8.84 -3.98 6.55
CA ILE A 61 -9.11 -3.15 5.36
C ILE A 61 -10.31 -2.23 5.63
N ASN A 62 -11.41 -2.78 6.13
CA ASN A 62 -12.63 -2.01 6.43
C ASN A 62 -12.40 -0.92 7.50
N LEU A 63 -11.59 -1.23 8.52
CA LEU A 63 -11.22 -0.23 9.53
C LEU A 63 -10.39 0.90 8.93
N CYS A 64 -9.39 0.55 8.12
CA CYS A 64 -8.54 1.51 7.42
C CYS A 64 -9.36 2.39 6.46
N ALA A 65 -10.27 1.80 5.67
CA ALA A 65 -11.14 2.54 4.76
C ALA A 65 -12.04 3.55 5.50
N ARG A 66 -12.58 3.16 6.67
CA ARG A 66 -13.34 4.10 7.53
C ARG A 66 -12.47 5.25 8.02
N ALA A 67 -11.22 4.95 8.42
CA ALA A 67 -10.28 5.99 8.85
C ALA A 67 -9.93 6.94 7.70
N LEU A 68 -9.71 6.44 6.48
CA LEU A 68 -9.50 7.26 5.29
C LEU A 68 -10.68 8.20 5.01
N LYS A 69 -11.92 7.69 5.07
CA LYS A 69 -13.11 8.52 4.93
C LYS A 69 -13.22 9.59 6.03
N ALA A 70 -12.85 9.24 7.27
CA ALA A 70 -12.90 10.17 8.41
C ALA A 70 -11.91 11.35 8.26
N ILE A 71 -10.77 11.15 7.60
CA ILE A 71 -9.82 12.23 7.27
C ILE A 71 -10.14 12.95 5.95
N GLY A 72 -11.28 12.65 5.34
CA GLY A 72 -11.81 13.36 4.19
C GLY A 72 -11.47 12.77 2.82
N ILE A 73 -10.89 11.58 2.75
CA ILE A 73 -10.60 10.88 1.47
C ILE A 73 -11.92 10.48 0.79
N ARG A 74 -11.99 10.76 -0.52
CA ARG A 74 -13.16 10.52 -1.37
C ARG A 74 -12.78 9.68 -2.59
N GLU A 75 -13.77 9.23 -3.31
CA GLU A 75 -13.61 8.58 -4.61
C GLU A 75 -12.80 9.49 -5.58
N GLY A 76 -11.86 8.89 -6.30
CA GLY A 76 -10.97 9.58 -7.23
C GLY A 76 -9.76 10.25 -6.58
N ASP A 77 -9.74 10.40 -5.26
CA ASP A 77 -8.57 10.94 -4.57
C ASP A 77 -7.36 10.00 -4.71
N LYS A 78 -6.19 10.61 -4.82
CA LYS A 78 -4.93 9.87 -5.00
C LYS A 78 -4.17 9.81 -3.69
N ILE A 79 -3.76 8.62 -3.33
CA ILE A 79 -3.03 8.32 -2.09
C ILE A 79 -1.70 7.68 -2.44
N THR A 80 -0.61 8.32 -2.07
CA THR A 80 0.73 7.74 -2.24
C THR A 80 1.02 6.75 -1.13
N ILE A 81 1.40 5.53 -1.50
CA ILE A 81 1.86 4.48 -0.59
C ILE A 81 3.36 4.29 -0.81
N CYS A 82 4.16 4.96 0.02
CA CYS A 82 5.63 4.93 -0.02
C CYS A 82 6.15 4.01 1.09
N MET A 83 5.97 2.71 0.89
CA MET A 83 6.13 1.68 1.89
C MET A 83 6.87 0.45 1.34
N PRO A 84 7.60 -0.30 2.16
CA PRO A 84 8.05 -1.64 1.81
C PRO A 84 6.88 -2.63 1.80
N ASN A 85 7.12 -3.85 1.31
CA ASN A 85 6.12 -4.91 1.37
C ASN A 85 5.90 -5.37 2.83
N CYS A 86 4.83 -4.88 3.43
CA CYS A 86 4.42 -5.19 4.80
C CYS A 86 2.89 -5.17 4.91
N PRO A 87 2.30 -5.67 6.00
CA PRO A 87 0.84 -5.73 6.17
C PRO A 87 0.15 -4.38 5.97
N GLN A 88 0.70 -3.31 6.53
CA GLN A 88 0.10 -1.97 6.42
C GLN A 88 0.02 -1.48 4.96
N THR A 89 1.01 -1.85 4.12
CA THR A 89 1.01 -1.54 2.68
C THR A 89 -0.16 -2.19 1.98
N VAL A 90 -0.36 -3.49 2.23
CA VAL A 90 -1.42 -4.28 1.60
C VAL A 90 -2.80 -3.84 2.10
N ILE A 91 -2.95 -3.62 3.41
CA ILE A 91 -4.19 -3.11 4.01
C ILE A 91 -4.56 -1.75 3.41
N MET A 92 -3.59 -0.82 3.34
CA MET A 92 -3.81 0.51 2.77
C MET A 92 -4.21 0.43 1.29
N PHE A 93 -3.52 -0.41 0.50
CA PHE A 93 -3.82 -0.59 -0.92
C PHE A 93 -5.29 -0.98 -1.15
N TYR A 94 -5.77 -2.00 -0.44
CA TYR A 94 -7.16 -2.44 -0.55
C TYR A 94 -8.15 -1.46 0.08
N ALA A 95 -7.76 -0.75 1.15
CA ALA A 95 -8.59 0.29 1.74
C ALA A 95 -8.79 1.48 0.80
N VAL A 96 -7.74 1.90 0.09
CA VAL A 96 -7.83 2.93 -0.96
C VAL A 96 -8.75 2.47 -2.09
N ASN A 97 -8.64 1.22 -2.52
CA ASN A 97 -9.54 0.64 -3.52
C ASN A 97 -11.00 0.63 -3.03
N LEU A 98 -11.24 0.25 -1.77
CA LEU A 98 -12.59 0.20 -1.16
C LEU A 98 -13.24 1.58 -1.06
N VAL A 99 -12.48 2.65 -0.87
CA VAL A 99 -13.03 4.02 -0.86
C VAL A 99 -13.18 4.63 -2.25
N GLY A 100 -12.78 3.91 -3.31
CA GLY A 100 -12.80 4.38 -4.69
C GLY A 100 -11.63 5.31 -5.02
N GLY A 101 -10.58 5.33 -4.19
CA GLY A 101 -9.37 6.11 -4.41
C GLY A 101 -8.38 5.45 -5.37
N ILE A 102 -7.33 6.17 -5.70
CA ILE A 102 -6.26 5.73 -6.59
C ILE A 102 -4.97 5.57 -5.77
N ALA A 103 -4.45 4.35 -5.70
CA ALA A 103 -3.19 4.05 -5.02
C ALA A 103 -2.00 4.36 -5.94
N ASN A 104 -1.17 5.32 -5.53
CA ASN A 104 0.10 5.64 -6.17
C ASN A 104 1.24 4.96 -5.40
N MET A 105 1.80 3.89 -5.96
CA MET A 105 2.83 3.08 -5.30
C MET A 105 4.21 3.65 -5.56
N VAL A 106 4.94 4.04 -4.52
CA VAL A 106 6.28 4.63 -4.59
C VAL A 106 7.26 3.82 -3.77
N HIS A 107 8.46 3.63 -4.30
CA HIS A 107 9.50 2.88 -3.61
C HIS A 107 10.01 3.66 -2.36
N PRO A 108 10.06 3.06 -1.16
CA PRO A 108 10.39 3.77 0.08
C PRO A 108 11.84 4.27 0.16
N LEU A 109 12.75 3.69 -0.65
CA LEU A 109 14.14 4.12 -0.72
C LEU A 109 14.37 5.21 -1.76
N SER A 110 13.34 5.65 -2.50
CA SER A 110 13.44 6.81 -3.40
C SER A 110 13.96 8.03 -2.65
N SER A 111 14.70 8.87 -3.38
CA SER A 111 15.19 10.14 -2.84
C SER A 111 14.04 11.12 -2.56
N GLU A 112 14.29 12.13 -1.74
CA GLU A 112 13.32 13.18 -1.44
C GLU A 112 12.79 13.85 -2.71
N LYS A 113 13.67 14.15 -3.67
CA LYS A 113 13.30 14.77 -4.96
C LYS A 113 12.42 13.87 -5.83
N GLU A 114 12.67 12.57 -5.84
CA GLU A 114 11.83 11.61 -6.57
C GLU A 114 10.46 11.49 -5.92
N ILE A 115 10.40 11.41 -4.58
CA ILE A 115 9.13 11.36 -3.84
C ILE A 115 8.33 12.65 -4.09
N GLU A 116 8.99 13.81 -4.03
CA GLU A 116 8.37 15.11 -4.35
C GLU A 116 7.79 15.13 -5.77
N PHE A 117 8.58 14.66 -6.74
CA PHE A 117 8.15 14.56 -8.14
C PHE A 117 6.91 13.66 -8.28
N TYR A 118 6.93 12.44 -7.71
CA TYR A 118 5.79 11.52 -7.81
C TYR A 118 4.53 12.04 -7.11
N LEU A 119 4.68 12.72 -5.99
CA LEU A 119 3.55 13.35 -5.29
C LEU A 119 2.92 14.47 -6.12
N LYS A 120 3.73 15.33 -6.75
CA LYS A 120 3.26 16.42 -7.63
C LYS A 120 2.61 15.87 -8.90
N GLU A 121 3.26 14.94 -9.59
CA GLU A 121 2.73 14.33 -10.81
C GLU A 121 1.40 13.61 -10.57
N SER A 122 1.32 12.82 -9.49
CA SER A 122 0.07 12.14 -9.16
C SER A 122 -1.00 13.10 -8.63
N GLY A 123 -0.62 14.24 -8.06
CA GLY A 123 -1.52 15.11 -7.31
C GLY A 123 -2.07 14.42 -6.06
N SER A 124 -1.25 13.58 -5.39
CA SER A 124 -1.66 12.86 -4.19
C SER A 124 -1.97 13.81 -3.05
N ILE A 125 -3.12 13.62 -2.40
CA ILE A 125 -3.57 14.44 -1.28
C ILE A 125 -3.23 13.83 0.09
N CYS A 126 -2.88 12.55 0.10
CA CYS A 126 -2.50 11.80 1.28
C CYS A 126 -1.32 10.89 0.95
N ALA A 127 -0.45 10.64 1.91
CA ALA A 127 0.63 9.67 1.79
C ALA A 127 0.69 8.76 3.02
N LEU A 128 1.10 7.49 2.81
CA LEU A 128 1.48 6.54 3.85
C LEU A 128 2.98 6.28 3.75
N THR A 129 3.68 6.37 4.87
CA THR A 129 5.11 6.04 4.96
C THR A 129 5.46 5.37 6.30
N LEU A 130 6.66 4.80 6.41
CA LEU A 130 7.18 4.32 7.70
C LEU A 130 7.76 5.46 8.53
N ASP A 131 7.74 5.26 9.86
CA ASP A 131 8.35 6.17 10.84
C ASP A 131 9.81 6.51 10.50
N GLN A 132 10.61 5.53 10.08
CA GLN A 132 12.01 5.73 9.69
C GLN A 132 12.22 6.56 8.40
N PHE A 133 11.20 6.70 7.54
CA PHE A 133 11.28 7.48 6.30
C PHE A 133 10.47 8.78 6.35
N TYR A 134 9.80 9.06 7.47
CA TYR A 134 8.97 10.26 7.62
C TYR A 134 9.73 11.56 7.38
N HIS A 135 11.01 11.62 7.77
CA HIS A 135 11.86 12.80 7.56
C HIS A 135 11.91 13.27 6.10
N LYS A 136 11.81 12.34 5.12
CA LYS A 136 11.76 12.66 3.70
C LYS A 136 10.49 13.45 3.34
N PHE A 137 9.36 13.06 3.91
CA PHE A 137 8.08 13.74 3.68
C PHE A 137 8.04 15.11 4.38
N GLU A 138 8.62 15.20 5.57
CA GLU A 138 8.74 16.47 6.29
C GLU A 138 9.58 17.50 5.51
N ALA A 139 10.69 17.06 4.90
CA ALA A 139 11.57 17.91 4.10
C ALA A 139 10.90 18.48 2.85
N ILE A 140 9.99 17.72 2.21
CA ILE A 140 9.36 18.14 0.94
C ILE A 140 7.94 18.68 1.12
N ARG A 141 7.34 18.58 2.31
CA ARG A 141 5.93 18.91 2.54
C ARG A 141 5.53 20.31 2.06
N GLN A 142 6.39 21.30 2.27
CA GLN A 142 6.12 22.68 1.87
C GLN A 142 6.13 22.86 0.34
N ASN A 143 6.75 21.96 -0.39
CA ASN A 143 6.86 22.00 -1.84
C ASN A 143 5.69 21.31 -2.54
N VAL A 144 4.86 20.53 -1.81
CA VAL A 144 3.76 19.72 -2.36
C VAL A 144 2.43 20.22 -1.79
N GLU A 145 1.86 21.22 -2.45
CA GLU A 145 0.63 21.89 -2.01
C GLU A 145 -0.58 20.94 -1.90
N SER A 146 -0.62 19.90 -2.74
CA SER A 146 -1.71 18.92 -2.71
C SER A 146 -1.69 18.01 -1.48
N LEU A 147 -0.53 17.84 -0.82
CA LEU A 147 -0.35 16.87 0.26
C LEU A 147 -0.92 17.39 1.60
N ASN A 148 -2.15 16.99 1.91
CA ASN A 148 -2.84 17.41 3.14
C ASN A 148 -2.45 16.55 4.34
N ASN A 149 -2.31 15.24 4.17
CA ASN A 149 -2.10 14.27 5.23
C ASN A 149 -0.90 13.35 4.96
N VAL A 150 -0.10 13.09 5.98
CA VAL A 150 0.91 12.02 5.98
C VAL A 150 0.60 11.07 7.12
N ILE A 151 0.27 9.83 6.77
CA ILE A 151 0.02 8.73 7.70
C ILE A 151 1.34 8.02 7.95
N ILE A 152 1.67 7.81 9.21
CA ILE A 152 2.92 7.17 9.61
C ILE A 152 2.60 5.79 10.18
N ALA A 153 3.20 4.76 9.60
CA ALA A 153 3.13 3.40 10.10
C ALA A 153 4.47 2.98 10.73
N SER A 154 4.42 1.97 11.58
CA SER A 154 5.63 1.38 12.15
C SER A 154 5.59 -0.13 12.01
N ILE A 155 6.69 -0.73 11.53
CA ILE A 155 6.82 -2.19 11.39
C ILE A 155 6.60 -2.90 12.73
N LYS A 156 7.02 -2.29 13.84
CA LYS A 156 6.86 -2.86 15.19
C LYS A 156 5.41 -3.16 15.55
N ASP A 157 4.42 -2.53 14.91
CA ASP A 157 3.01 -2.75 15.21
C ASP A 157 2.50 -4.09 14.66
N GLU A 158 3.18 -4.63 13.67
CA GLU A 158 2.87 -5.92 13.06
C GLU A 158 3.71 -7.08 13.61
N LEU A 159 4.71 -6.80 14.45
CA LEU A 159 5.56 -7.84 15.02
C LEU A 159 4.86 -8.60 16.14
N SER A 160 5.15 -9.90 16.26
CA SER A 160 4.77 -10.69 17.44
C SER A 160 5.44 -10.15 18.70
N LYS A 161 4.82 -10.33 19.87
CA LYS A 161 5.32 -9.78 21.15
C LYS A 161 6.81 -10.03 21.39
N PRO A 162 7.38 -11.26 21.26
CA PRO A 162 8.80 -11.49 21.52
C PRO A 162 9.70 -10.73 20.54
N ILE A 163 9.33 -10.67 19.26
CA ILE A 163 10.11 -9.97 18.23
C ILE A 163 10.00 -8.44 18.41
N LYS A 164 8.83 -7.95 18.79
CA LYS A 164 8.59 -6.53 19.10
C LYS A 164 9.51 -6.02 20.21
N VAL A 165 9.69 -6.80 21.26
CA VAL A 165 10.61 -6.47 22.38
C VAL A 165 12.06 -6.40 21.90
N GLY A 166 12.50 -7.34 21.05
CA GLY A 166 13.85 -7.31 20.46
C GLY A 166 14.08 -6.18 19.46
N TYR A 167 13.04 -5.76 18.75
CA TYR A 167 13.11 -4.67 17.77
C TYR A 167 13.22 -3.27 18.41
N MET A 168 12.64 -3.06 19.58
CA MET A 168 12.64 -1.75 20.25
C MET A 168 14.04 -1.18 20.52
N PRO A 169 15.02 -1.94 21.08
CA PRO A 169 16.36 -1.41 21.29
C PRO A 169 17.06 -0.98 20.02
N VAL A 170 16.89 -1.75 18.93
CA VAL A 170 17.52 -1.45 17.63
C VAL A 170 16.98 -0.15 17.02
N SER A 171 15.67 0.09 17.11
CA SER A 171 15.07 1.33 16.61
C SER A 171 15.50 2.56 17.42
N TYR A 172 15.70 2.43 18.74
CA TYR A 172 16.19 3.52 19.58
C TYR A 172 17.66 3.87 19.29
N THR A 173 18.51 2.89 18.99
CA THR A 173 19.92 3.15 18.68
C THR A 173 20.09 3.88 17.35
N HIS A 174 19.21 3.69 16.39
CA HIS A 174 19.23 4.43 15.13
C HIS A 174 18.65 5.84 15.21
N LEU A 175 17.80 6.12 16.19
CA LEU A 175 17.22 7.45 16.43
C LEU A 175 18.09 8.35 17.32
N THR A 176 19.05 7.79 18.05
CA THR A 176 19.83 8.48 19.07
C THR A 176 21.32 8.65 18.74
N LEU A 177 21.75 8.38 17.51
CA LEU A 177 23.09 8.80 17.11
C LEU A 177 23.09 10.32 16.95
N PRO A 178 23.72 11.07 17.88
CA PRO A 178 23.92 12.49 17.65
C PRO A 178 24.85 12.62 16.45
N THR A 179 24.42 13.32 15.43
CA THR A 179 25.28 13.83 14.38
C THR A 179 26.21 14.89 14.98
N ASN A 180 27.18 14.47 15.76
CA ASN A 180 28.33 15.31 16.04
C ASN A 180 29.23 15.23 14.82
N SER A 181 28.94 16.07 13.83
CA SER A 181 29.93 16.45 12.83
C SER A 181 30.96 17.35 13.53
N LEU A 182 32.17 16.84 13.67
CA LEU A 182 33.34 17.69 13.77
C LEU A 182 33.63 18.33 12.42
#